data_55ea34f180259f40a4bed8243c85adb6
#
_entry.id   55ea34f180259f40a4bed8243c85adb6
#
_cell.length_a   1.000
_cell.length_b   1.000
_cell.length_c   1.000
_cell.angle_alpha   90.00
_cell.angle_beta   90.00
_cell.angle_gamma   90.00
#
_symmetry.space_group_name_H-M   'P 1'
#
loop_
_entity.id
_entity.type
_entity.pdbx_description
1 polymer ?
#
loop_
_entity_poly.entity_id
_entity_poly.type
_entity_poly.pdbx_seq_one_letter_code
_entity_poly.pdbx_strand_id
1 'polypeptide(L)'
;GRNSQFQKIQKMKAFSKITILAAAAAFLCSCEMEYYKEELYRKEIFIVSGENNILGQEFEYGEKGFQGELAIYASGTTGLDQNVTVKLGLDFEAIGEYNKRNFDTKFEEYAMELPAEYYTIDPMSVEMEAGSCSASLPINVRVDELLPDQTYFIPLRIESVSSCMPSATKNFVLFEIQRRNDY
;
A
#
# COMPACT_ATOMS: atom_id res chain seq x y z
N GLY A 1 70.11 36.90 15.73
CA GLY A 1 69.42 35.85 16.52
C GLY A 1 67.93 36.04 16.71
N ARG A 2 67.37 37.29 16.65
CA ARG A 2 65.98 37.58 16.96
C ARG A 2 64.97 37.29 15.79
N ASN A 3 65.44 37.42 14.55
CA ASN A 3 64.61 37.20 13.37
C ASN A 3 64.30 35.71 13.07
N SER A 4 65.20 34.81 13.48
CA SER A 4 65.03 33.35 13.27
C SER A 4 63.95 32.74 14.21
N GLN A 5 63.86 33.30 15.42
CA GLN A 5 62.84 32.84 16.37
C GLN A 5 61.43 33.31 15.98
N PHE A 6 61.29 34.51 15.49
CA PHE A 6 59.98 35.03 15.01
C PHE A 6 59.41 34.22 13.82
N GLN A 7 60.27 33.84 12.89
CA GLN A 7 59.86 33.02 11.73
C GLN A 7 59.45 31.61 12.15
N LYS A 8 60.08 31.00 13.17
CA LYS A 8 59.70 29.69 13.72
C LYS A 8 58.34 29.73 14.40
N ILE A 9 58.03 30.77 15.15
CA ILE A 9 56.75 30.94 15.86
C ILE A 9 55.61 31.17 14.86
N GLN A 10 55.83 31.92 13.78
CA GLN A 10 54.83 32.13 12.73
C GLN A 10 54.55 30.84 11.95
N LYS A 11 55.56 30.02 11.61
CA LYS A 11 55.37 28.72 10.97
C LYS A 11 54.62 27.70 11.88
N MET A 12 54.91 27.69 13.17
CA MET A 12 54.17 26.83 14.11
C MET A 12 52.70 27.26 14.27
N LYS A 13 52.38 28.55 14.29
CA LYS A 13 51.00 29.04 14.36
C LYS A 13 50.20 28.76 13.07
N ALA A 14 50.85 28.78 11.91
CA ALA A 14 50.24 28.43 10.63
C ALA A 14 49.96 26.92 10.54
N PHE A 15 50.88 26.07 10.98
CA PHE A 15 50.70 24.64 10.99
C PHE A 15 49.57 24.20 11.97
N SER A 16 49.47 24.82 13.14
CA SER A 16 48.40 24.56 14.10
C SER A 16 47.01 24.91 13.55
N LYS A 17 46.90 26.01 12.82
CA LYS A 17 45.61 26.43 12.19
C LYS A 17 45.19 25.47 11.08
N ILE A 18 46.12 24.97 10.27
CA ILE A 18 45.84 24.03 9.17
C ILE A 18 45.43 22.67 9.75
N THR A 19 46.05 22.20 10.82
CA THR A 19 45.71 20.93 11.48
C THR A 19 44.33 20.97 12.13
N ILE A 20 43.94 22.10 12.71
CA ILE A 20 42.59 22.27 13.31
C ILE A 20 41.52 22.35 12.19
N LEU A 21 41.83 22.99 11.08
CA LEU A 21 40.88 23.06 9.97
C LEU A 21 40.67 21.72 9.27
N ALA A 22 41.72 20.89 9.15
CA ALA A 22 41.64 19.54 8.60
C ALA A 22 40.88 18.59 9.53
N ALA A 23 41.03 18.72 10.84
CA ALA A 23 40.28 17.95 11.83
C ALA A 23 38.79 18.32 11.83
N ALA A 24 38.46 19.61 11.68
CA ALA A 24 37.04 20.06 11.58
C ALA A 24 36.37 19.57 10.28
N ALA A 25 37.08 19.51 9.16
CA ALA A 25 36.56 18.97 7.90
C ALA A 25 36.30 17.46 7.95
N ALA A 26 37.10 16.70 8.73
CA ALA A 26 36.89 15.26 8.91
C ALA A 26 35.65 14.93 9.74
N PHE A 27 35.20 15.83 10.63
CA PHE A 27 33.97 15.66 11.40
C PHE A 27 32.69 15.97 10.60
N LEU A 28 32.77 16.68 9.49
CA LEU A 28 31.62 17.01 8.65
C LEU A 28 31.29 15.90 7.62
N CYS A 29 32.16 14.94 7.39
CA CYS A 29 31.93 13.81 6.47
C CYS A 29 31.38 12.54 7.15
N SER A 30 31.05 12.57 8.44
CA SER A 30 30.65 11.38 9.19
C SER A 30 29.20 11.43 9.63
N CYS A 31 28.30 11.83 8.75
CA CYS A 31 26.86 11.59 8.95
C CYS A 31 26.21 11.16 7.63
N GLU A 32 26.72 10.12 7.00
CA GLU A 32 25.82 9.26 6.23
C GLU A 32 25.09 8.38 7.26
N MET A 33 23.87 8.77 7.57
CA MET A 33 22.98 7.93 8.36
C MET A 33 22.58 6.73 7.47
N GLU A 34 23.39 5.67 7.53
CA GLU A 34 23.09 4.38 6.88
C GLU A 34 21.89 3.65 7.51
N TYR A 35 21.27 4.24 8.54
CA TYR A 35 20.17 3.62 9.28
C TYR A 35 18.89 3.39 8.48
N TYR A 36 18.76 3.94 7.26
CA TYR A 36 17.58 3.76 6.40
C TYR A 36 17.79 2.77 5.27
N LYS A 37 18.97 2.16 5.13
CA LYS A 37 19.24 1.20 4.04
C LYS A 37 18.82 -0.23 4.37
N GLU A 38 18.67 -0.55 5.63
CA GLU A 38 18.16 -1.87 6.05
C GLU A 38 16.76 -1.71 6.62
N GLU A 39 15.82 -2.40 6.01
CA GLU A 39 14.45 -2.45 6.49
C GLU A 39 14.40 -3.35 7.73
N LEU A 40 14.16 -2.77 8.92
CA LEU A 40 14.14 -3.46 10.20
C LEU A 40 12.89 -4.34 10.36
N TYR A 41 11.88 -4.18 9.51
CA TYR A 41 10.60 -4.87 9.60
C TYR A 41 10.36 -5.75 8.39
N ARG A 42 9.74 -6.90 8.64
CA ARG A 42 9.32 -7.80 7.58
C ARG A 42 8.24 -7.12 6.72
N LYS A 43 8.43 -7.12 5.41
CA LYS A 43 7.45 -6.54 4.48
C LYS A 43 6.13 -7.30 4.54
N GLU A 44 5.04 -6.55 4.61
CA GLU A 44 3.68 -7.06 4.52
C GLU A 44 3.05 -6.63 3.20
N ILE A 45 2.30 -7.53 2.59
CA ILE A 45 1.49 -7.26 1.41
C ILE A 45 0.07 -6.98 1.87
N PHE A 46 -0.51 -5.89 1.39
CA PHE A 46 -1.85 -5.48 1.78
C PHE A 46 -2.64 -4.91 0.59
N ILE A 47 -3.97 -4.99 0.71
CA ILE A 47 -4.91 -4.39 -0.24
C ILE A 47 -5.22 -2.97 0.22
N VAL A 48 -5.14 -2.02 -0.69
CA VAL A 48 -5.52 -0.63 -0.40
C VAL A 48 -7.03 -0.53 -0.30
N SER A 49 -7.50 -0.12 0.85
CA SER A 49 -8.92 0.03 1.15
C SER A 49 -9.13 1.19 2.11
N GLY A 50 -10.35 1.65 2.22
CA GLY A 50 -10.77 2.63 3.19
C GLY A 50 -10.90 2.08 4.61
N GLU A 51 -11.69 2.74 5.40
CA GLU A 51 -12.04 2.30 6.74
C GLU A 51 -12.79 0.97 6.71
N ASN A 52 -12.56 0.11 7.69
CA ASN A 52 -13.14 -1.23 7.79
C ASN A 52 -12.90 -2.15 6.57
N ASN A 53 -11.84 -1.92 5.83
CA ASN A 53 -11.50 -2.65 4.60
C ASN A 53 -12.58 -2.54 3.49
N ILE A 54 -13.29 -1.42 3.42
CA ILE A 54 -14.26 -1.15 2.37
C ILE A 54 -13.61 -0.24 1.32
N LEU A 55 -13.87 -0.54 0.06
CA LEU A 55 -13.54 0.30 -1.09
C LEU A 55 -14.82 0.50 -1.90
N GLY A 56 -15.47 1.65 -1.70
CA GLY A 56 -16.78 1.95 -2.29
C GLY A 56 -16.69 2.56 -3.69
N GLN A 57 -17.61 2.15 -4.55
CA GLN A 57 -17.88 2.75 -5.83
C GLN A 57 -19.39 2.94 -5.99
N GLU A 58 -19.79 4.20 -6.17
CA GLU A 58 -21.18 4.58 -6.42
C GLU A 58 -21.39 4.85 -7.92
N PHE A 59 -22.55 4.46 -8.44
CA PHE A 59 -22.93 4.61 -9.83
C PHE A 59 -24.26 5.34 -9.94
N GLU A 60 -24.35 6.26 -10.90
CA GLU A 60 -25.59 6.97 -11.21
C GLU A 60 -26.50 6.12 -12.11
N TYR A 61 -27.77 6.46 -12.13
CA TYR A 61 -28.73 5.83 -13.02
C TYR A 61 -28.33 6.07 -14.49
N GLY A 62 -28.27 4.98 -15.28
CA GLY A 62 -27.85 5.03 -16.69
C GLY A 62 -26.38 4.67 -16.93
N GLU A 63 -25.55 4.63 -15.91
CA GLU A 63 -24.22 4.06 -16.04
C GLU A 63 -24.30 2.55 -16.26
N LYS A 64 -23.41 2.02 -17.12
CA LYS A 64 -23.42 0.61 -17.50
C LYS A 64 -22.40 -0.22 -16.73
N GLY A 65 -21.37 0.40 -16.22
CA GLY A 65 -20.31 -0.30 -15.50
C GLY A 65 -19.05 0.54 -15.29
N PHE A 66 -18.09 -0.11 -14.71
CA PHE A 66 -16.84 0.47 -14.26
C PHE A 66 -15.67 -0.42 -14.67
N GLN A 67 -14.60 0.22 -15.13
CA GLN A 67 -13.29 -0.40 -15.29
C GLN A 67 -12.32 0.30 -14.36
N GLY A 68 -11.78 -0.43 -13.42
CA GLY A 68 -10.87 0.11 -12.42
C GLY A 68 -9.82 -0.90 -12.00
N GLU A 69 -9.06 -0.52 -11.00
CA GLU A 69 -7.94 -1.28 -10.50
C GLU A 69 -7.97 -1.34 -8.98
N LEU A 70 -7.77 -2.53 -8.45
CA LEU A 70 -7.53 -2.72 -7.03
C LEU A 70 -6.03 -2.62 -6.77
N ALA A 71 -5.61 -1.66 -5.97
CA ALA A 71 -4.21 -1.47 -5.65
C ALA A 71 -3.76 -2.42 -4.52
N ILE A 72 -2.63 -3.09 -4.74
CA ILE A 72 -1.95 -3.95 -3.79
C ILE A 72 -0.57 -3.36 -3.51
N TYR A 73 -0.19 -3.23 -2.24
CA TYR A 73 1.05 -2.61 -1.82
C TYR A 73 1.87 -3.51 -0.93
N ALA A 74 3.18 -3.32 -1.00
CA ALA A 74 4.14 -3.81 -0.02
C ALA A 74 4.46 -2.72 0.99
N SER A 75 4.41 -3.03 2.28
CA SER A 75 4.84 -2.11 3.34
C SER A 75 6.34 -1.87 3.29
N GLY A 76 6.77 -0.78 3.90
CA GLY A 76 8.17 -0.43 4.03
C GLY A 76 8.60 0.76 3.19
N THR A 77 9.87 1.14 3.31
CA THR A 77 10.46 2.32 2.66
C THR A 77 11.23 1.98 1.39
N THR A 78 11.52 0.70 1.18
CA THR A 78 12.25 0.18 0.00
C THR A 78 11.34 -0.69 -0.85
N GLY A 79 11.64 -0.83 -2.15
CA GLY A 79 10.96 -1.79 -3.02
C GLY A 79 11.18 -3.24 -2.61
N LEU A 80 10.48 -4.15 -3.25
CA LEU A 80 10.64 -5.59 -3.05
C LEU A 80 12.03 -6.05 -3.52
N ASP A 81 12.64 -6.99 -2.80
CA ASP A 81 13.94 -7.54 -3.15
C ASP A 81 13.87 -8.52 -4.33
N GLN A 82 12.70 -9.09 -4.56
CA GLN A 82 12.42 -10.07 -5.63
C GLN A 82 10.98 -9.95 -6.11
N ASN A 83 10.66 -10.58 -7.23
CA ASN A 83 9.27 -10.66 -7.70
C ASN A 83 8.41 -11.42 -6.69
N VAL A 84 7.21 -10.90 -6.45
CA VAL A 84 6.24 -11.48 -5.52
C VAL A 84 4.92 -11.69 -6.24
N THR A 85 4.47 -12.94 -6.31
CA THR A 85 3.14 -13.28 -6.81
C THR A 85 2.14 -13.24 -5.65
N VAL A 86 1.08 -12.48 -5.82
CA VAL A 86 -0.05 -12.38 -4.88
C VAL A 86 -1.26 -13.05 -5.52
N LYS A 87 -1.81 -14.08 -4.89
CA LYS A 87 -3.05 -14.74 -5.32
C LYS A 87 -4.19 -14.26 -4.45
N LEU A 88 -5.30 -13.95 -5.10
CA LEU A 88 -6.53 -13.52 -4.45
C LEU A 88 -7.62 -14.59 -4.62
N GLY A 89 -8.58 -14.57 -3.72
CA GLY A 89 -9.78 -15.39 -3.77
C GLY A 89 -10.98 -14.63 -3.23
N LEU A 90 -12.14 -15.24 -3.32
CA LEU A 90 -13.40 -14.68 -2.81
C LEU A 90 -13.63 -15.15 -1.37
N ASP A 91 -13.96 -14.21 -0.49
CA ASP A 91 -14.22 -14.45 0.94
C ASP A 91 -15.64 -14.03 1.32
N PHE A 92 -16.60 -14.88 1.04
CA PHE A 92 -18.02 -14.60 1.32
C PHE A 92 -18.35 -14.49 2.80
N GLU A 93 -17.54 -15.08 3.70
CA GLU A 93 -17.75 -14.96 5.13
C GLU A 93 -17.62 -13.50 5.59
N ALA A 94 -16.74 -12.73 4.95
CA ALA A 94 -16.55 -11.32 5.25
C ALA A 94 -17.82 -10.46 5.05
N ILE A 95 -18.69 -10.82 4.07
CA ILE A 95 -20.00 -10.16 3.88
C ILE A 95 -20.93 -10.49 5.05
N GLY A 96 -20.96 -11.75 5.49
CA GLY A 96 -21.75 -12.17 6.64
C GLY A 96 -21.35 -11.46 7.92
N GLU A 97 -20.05 -11.31 8.17
CA GLU A 97 -19.52 -10.55 9.31
C GLU A 97 -19.85 -9.05 9.22
N TYR A 98 -19.76 -8.47 8.03
CA TYR A 98 -20.16 -7.09 7.78
C TYR A 98 -21.63 -6.88 8.10
N ASN A 99 -22.51 -7.70 7.57
CA ASN A 99 -23.96 -7.61 7.77
C ASN A 99 -24.33 -7.75 9.24
N LYS A 100 -23.78 -8.76 9.91
CA LYS A 100 -24.01 -8.98 11.34
C LYS A 100 -23.58 -7.78 12.19
N ARG A 101 -22.42 -7.20 11.88
CA ARG A 101 -21.87 -6.08 12.64
C ARG A 101 -22.69 -4.79 12.46
N ASN A 102 -23.18 -4.53 11.24
CA ASN A 102 -23.80 -3.25 10.90
C ASN A 102 -25.32 -3.28 11.02
N PHE A 103 -25.96 -4.43 10.77
CA PHE A 103 -27.43 -4.53 10.66
C PHE A 103 -28.05 -5.51 11.65
N ASP A 104 -27.25 -6.41 12.25
CA ASP A 104 -27.68 -7.43 13.23
C ASP A 104 -28.91 -8.23 12.74
N THR A 105 -30.11 -7.92 13.26
CA THR A 105 -31.36 -8.62 12.90
C THR A 105 -32.15 -7.96 11.78
N LYS A 106 -31.68 -6.87 11.21
CA LYS A 106 -32.33 -6.13 10.11
C LYS A 106 -31.95 -6.74 8.76
N PHE A 107 -32.44 -7.92 8.48
CA PHE A 107 -32.09 -8.71 7.30
C PHE A 107 -32.43 -8.00 5.98
N GLU A 108 -33.40 -7.09 5.96
CA GLU A 108 -33.78 -6.28 4.83
C GLU A 108 -32.75 -5.23 4.42
N GLU A 109 -31.83 -4.87 5.34
CA GLU A 109 -30.75 -3.93 5.10
C GLU A 109 -29.43 -4.62 4.71
N TYR A 110 -29.41 -5.96 4.64
CA TYR A 110 -28.20 -6.72 4.37
C TYR A 110 -27.62 -6.39 3.00
N ALA A 111 -26.32 -6.16 2.96
CA ALA A 111 -25.57 -6.13 1.73
C ALA A 111 -25.51 -7.53 1.10
N MET A 112 -25.53 -7.57 -0.22
CA MET A 112 -25.56 -8.80 -1.01
C MET A 112 -24.21 -9.05 -1.68
N GLU A 113 -23.95 -10.29 -2.01
CA GLU A 113 -22.88 -10.64 -2.93
C GLU A 113 -23.23 -10.11 -4.34
N LEU A 114 -22.26 -9.51 -5.03
CA LEU A 114 -22.43 -9.21 -6.44
C LEU A 114 -22.33 -10.51 -7.24
N PRO A 115 -23.39 -10.91 -8.00
CA PRO A 115 -23.34 -12.13 -8.78
C PRO A 115 -22.19 -12.14 -9.80
N ALA A 116 -21.59 -13.30 -10.02
CA ALA A 116 -20.38 -13.46 -10.81
C ALA A 116 -20.49 -12.99 -12.28
N GLU A 117 -21.71 -12.96 -12.82
CA GLU A 117 -21.98 -12.44 -14.17
C GLU A 117 -21.84 -10.92 -14.31
N TYR A 118 -21.80 -10.19 -13.17
CA TYR A 118 -21.69 -8.73 -13.17
C TYR A 118 -20.26 -8.22 -13.02
N TYR A 119 -19.29 -9.09 -12.79
CA TYR A 119 -17.88 -8.66 -12.71
C TYR A 119 -16.91 -9.63 -13.37
N THR A 120 -15.75 -9.10 -13.72
CA THR A 120 -14.64 -9.91 -14.23
C THR A 120 -13.34 -9.44 -13.56
N ILE A 121 -12.64 -10.38 -12.95
CA ILE A 121 -11.29 -10.21 -12.38
C ILE A 121 -10.46 -11.38 -12.89
N ASP A 122 -9.68 -11.16 -13.94
CA ASP A 122 -8.88 -12.20 -14.57
C ASP A 122 -7.53 -11.63 -15.02
N PRO A 123 -6.43 -12.20 -14.51
CA PRO A 123 -6.35 -13.29 -13.52
C PRO A 123 -6.65 -12.83 -12.09
N MET A 124 -7.10 -13.74 -11.22
CA MET A 124 -7.21 -13.54 -9.77
C MET A 124 -5.84 -13.57 -9.07
N SER A 125 -4.87 -12.97 -9.69
CA SER A 125 -3.50 -12.86 -9.18
C SER A 125 -2.79 -11.69 -9.81
N VAL A 126 -1.80 -11.17 -9.11
CA VAL A 126 -0.96 -10.08 -9.59
C VAL A 126 0.51 -10.37 -9.27
N GLU A 127 1.40 -9.97 -10.14
CA GLU A 127 2.84 -10.02 -9.91
C GLU A 127 3.36 -8.62 -9.58
N MET A 128 4.03 -8.51 -8.45
CA MET A 128 4.74 -7.31 -8.02
C MET A 128 6.21 -7.50 -8.37
N GLU A 129 6.74 -6.62 -9.21
CA GLU A 129 8.12 -6.71 -9.66
C GLU A 129 9.12 -6.33 -8.58
N ALA A 130 10.32 -6.90 -8.63
CA ALA A 130 11.44 -6.50 -7.80
C ALA A 130 11.72 -4.99 -7.97
N GLY A 131 11.97 -4.30 -6.86
CA GLY A 131 12.13 -2.85 -6.83
C GLY A 131 10.82 -2.05 -6.78
N SER A 132 9.67 -2.69 -7.05
CA SER A 132 8.35 -2.07 -6.90
C SER A 132 7.84 -2.16 -5.46
N CYS A 133 6.93 -1.24 -5.10
CA CYS A 133 6.16 -1.28 -3.85
C CYS A 133 4.68 -1.54 -4.11
N SER A 134 4.23 -1.62 -5.36
CA SER A 134 2.82 -1.73 -5.70
C SER A 134 2.58 -2.51 -6.98
N ALA A 135 1.38 -3.05 -7.08
CA ALA A 135 0.81 -3.59 -8.30
C ALA A 135 -0.70 -3.37 -8.32
N SER A 136 -1.32 -3.48 -9.50
CA SER A 136 -2.75 -3.28 -9.69
C SER A 136 -3.42 -4.54 -10.23
N LEU A 137 -4.58 -4.87 -9.67
CA LEU A 137 -5.47 -5.92 -10.17
C LEU A 137 -6.63 -5.27 -10.92
N PRO A 138 -6.80 -5.51 -12.23
CA PRO A 138 -7.91 -4.94 -12.99
C PRO A 138 -9.24 -5.57 -12.56
N ILE A 139 -10.26 -4.73 -12.39
CA ILE A 139 -11.63 -5.11 -12.06
C ILE A 139 -12.59 -4.47 -13.06
N ASN A 140 -13.42 -5.29 -13.72
CA ASN A 140 -14.50 -4.80 -14.57
C ASN A 140 -15.82 -5.17 -13.92
N VAL A 141 -16.72 -4.21 -13.78
CA VAL A 141 -18.04 -4.39 -13.17
C VAL A 141 -19.12 -3.86 -14.10
N ARG A 142 -20.23 -4.59 -14.23
CA ARG A 142 -21.47 -4.13 -14.86
C ARG A 142 -22.50 -3.78 -13.78
N VAL A 143 -23.25 -2.69 -13.99
CA VAL A 143 -24.21 -2.21 -12.99
C VAL A 143 -25.62 -1.96 -13.58
N ASP A 144 -25.78 -2.17 -14.88
CA ASP A 144 -26.99 -1.83 -15.63
C ASP A 144 -28.27 -2.54 -15.18
N GLU A 145 -28.16 -3.74 -14.59
CA GLU A 145 -29.29 -4.55 -14.13
C GLU A 145 -29.35 -4.68 -12.59
N LEU A 146 -28.46 -4.01 -11.85
CA LEU A 146 -28.48 -4.06 -10.40
C LEU A 146 -29.68 -3.32 -9.82
N LEU A 147 -30.20 -3.82 -8.71
CA LEU A 147 -31.26 -3.14 -7.97
C LEU A 147 -30.71 -1.82 -7.41
N PRO A 148 -31.45 -0.71 -7.62
CA PRO A 148 -31.05 0.56 -7.04
C PRO A 148 -31.16 0.54 -5.53
N ASP A 149 -30.31 1.35 -4.87
CA ASP A 149 -30.23 1.50 -3.41
C ASP A 149 -29.88 0.21 -2.65
N GLN A 150 -29.56 -0.88 -3.37
CA GLN A 150 -29.02 -2.09 -2.80
C GLN A 150 -27.51 -2.05 -2.78
N THR A 151 -26.88 -2.38 -1.64
CA THR A 151 -25.44 -2.53 -1.54
C THR A 151 -25.01 -3.93 -1.94
N TYR A 152 -24.04 -4.00 -2.86
CA TYR A 152 -23.41 -5.23 -3.29
C TYR A 152 -21.92 -5.21 -2.95
N PHE A 153 -21.35 -6.39 -2.67
CA PHE A 153 -19.93 -6.55 -2.43
C PHE A 153 -19.29 -7.60 -3.34
N ILE A 154 -18.08 -7.31 -3.80
CA ILE A 154 -17.12 -8.32 -4.25
C ILE A 154 -16.12 -8.49 -3.11
N PRO A 155 -16.16 -9.61 -2.36
CA PRO A 155 -15.29 -9.84 -1.22
C PRO A 155 -13.97 -10.47 -1.68
N LEU A 156 -12.90 -9.72 -1.71
CA LEU A 156 -11.59 -10.19 -2.14
C LEU A 156 -10.65 -10.35 -0.95
N ARG A 157 -9.92 -11.47 -0.90
CA ARG A 157 -8.90 -11.75 0.12
C ARG A 157 -7.61 -12.23 -0.51
N ILE A 158 -6.47 -11.86 0.06
CA ILE A 158 -5.18 -12.45 -0.26
C ILE A 158 -5.16 -13.88 0.28
N GLU A 159 -5.15 -14.86 -0.62
CA GLU A 159 -5.05 -16.29 -0.27
C GLU A 159 -3.60 -16.71 -0.01
N SER A 160 -2.69 -16.23 -0.85
CA SER A 160 -1.29 -16.56 -0.71
C SER A 160 -0.36 -15.50 -1.33
N VAL A 161 0.84 -15.45 -0.81
CA VAL A 161 1.93 -14.61 -1.29
C VAL A 161 3.18 -15.48 -1.43
N SER A 162 3.87 -15.41 -2.57
CA SER A 162 5.05 -16.26 -2.84
C SER A 162 6.24 -15.90 -1.93
N SER A 163 6.31 -14.66 -1.47
CA SER A 163 7.31 -14.14 -0.52
C SER A 163 6.70 -13.01 0.28
N CYS A 164 7.29 -12.62 1.38
CA CYS A 164 6.73 -11.69 2.36
C CYS A 164 5.57 -12.32 3.17
N MET A 165 4.74 -11.51 3.78
CA MET A 165 3.56 -11.96 4.53
C MET A 165 2.34 -11.14 4.12
N PRO A 166 1.13 -11.73 4.05
CA PRO A 166 -0.08 -10.92 3.97
C PRO A 166 -0.26 -10.13 5.27
N SER A 167 -0.74 -8.91 5.17
CA SER A 167 -1.06 -8.10 6.35
C SER A 167 -2.15 -8.78 7.20
N ALA A 168 -2.01 -8.75 8.51
CA ALA A 168 -2.98 -9.33 9.41
C ALA A 168 -4.35 -8.62 9.39
N THR A 169 -4.38 -7.33 9.03
CA THR A 169 -5.58 -6.49 9.13
C THR A 169 -6.10 -6.00 7.79
N LYS A 170 -5.21 -5.89 6.78
CA LYS A 170 -5.54 -5.37 5.43
C LYS A 170 -5.32 -6.42 4.34
N ASN A 171 -5.54 -7.67 4.64
CA ASN A 171 -5.44 -8.79 3.71
C ASN A 171 -6.74 -9.08 2.95
N PHE A 172 -7.81 -8.33 3.20
CA PHE A 172 -9.07 -8.45 2.48
C PHE A 172 -9.67 -7.08 2.20
N VAL A 173 -10.60 -7.03 1.25
CA VAL A 173 -11.40 -5.85 0.92
C VAL A 173 -12.82 -6.28 0.56
N LEU A 174 -13.80 -5.52 1.03
CA LEU A 174 -15.16 -5.53 0.52
C LEU A 174 -15.25 -4.43 -0.53
N PHE A 175 -15.18 -4.81 -1.82
CA PHE A 175 -15.35 -3.86 -2.91
C PHE A 175 -16.85 -3.58 -3.07
N GLU A 176 -17.25 -2.41 -2.57
CA GLU A 176 -18.65 -1.99 -2.49
C GLU A 176 -19.12 -1.40 -3.81
N ILE A 177 -20.29 -1.84 -4.24
CA ILE A 177 -20.97 -1.36 -5.45
C ILE A 177 -22.38 -0.98 -5.07
N GLN A 178 -22.71 0.29 -5.27
CA GLN A 178 -24.02 0.84 -5.01
C GLN A 178 -24.51 1.63 -6.22
N ARG A 179 -25.69 1.25 -6.76
CA ARG A 179 -26.35 2.00 -7.79
C ARG A 179 -27.39 2.93 -7.16
N ARG A 180 -27.23 4.22 -7.38
CA ARG A 180 -28.19 5.24 -6.88
C ARG A 180 -29.39 5.37 -7.82
N ASN A 181 -30.55 5.69 -7.24
CA ASN A 181 -31.70 6.20 -7.99
C ASN A 181 -31.57 7.71 -8.16
N ASP A 182 -31.84 8.20 -9.36
CA ASP A 182 -32.13 9.61 -9.59
C ASP A 182 -33.58 9.91 -9.13
N TYR A 183 -33.69 10.56 -8.01
CA TYR A 183 -34.94 11.16 -7.57
C TYR A 183 -34.94 12.68 -7.88
#